data_9a97af2d0bab427c8a548c4c75c02f4d
#
_entry.id   9a97af2d0bab427c8a548c4c75c02f4d
#
_cell.length_a   1.000
_cell.length_b   1.000
_cell.length_c   1.000
_cell.angle_alpha   90.00
_cell.angle_beta   90.00
_cell.angle_gamma   90.00
#
_symmetry.space_group_name_H-M   'P 1'
#
loop_
_entity.id
_entity.type
_entity.pdbx_description
1 polymer ?
#
loop_
_entity_poly.entity_id
_entity_poly.type
_entity_poly.pdbx_seq_one_letter_code
_entity_poly.pdbx_strand_id
1 'polypeptide(L)'
;DQPRSRGLGDVYKRQVHDHPHDHEHHHDHDHTGEHHHHHEHRGLPEILAIIRSGGLTPGARALAERIFQILAEAEAKAHGVPLDQVHFHEVGAVDSIVDIVAAAVCLDNLAPDEVIVTGLSEGSGFVRCQHGMIPVPVPAVLNIVQAHGLTLVPTGIQGELVTPTGAAIVAAIRTKETLPASFKCTRTGLGAGKRTYERPSLLRAMMLETEENDEKDTIWKLECNID
;
A
#
# COMPACT_ATOMS: atom_id res chain seq x y z
N ASP A 1 36.47 -15.97 0.73
CA ASP A 1 35.23 -16.01 -0.04
C ASP A 1 34.05 -15.68 0.92
N GLN A 2 33.67 -14.43 0.93
CA GLN A 2 32.43 -14.04 1.64
C GLN A 2 31.24 -14.35 0.72
N PRO A 3 30.18 -15.01 1.22
CA PRO A 3 29.00 -15.26 0.41
C PRO A 3 28.33 -13.90 0.09
N ARG A 4 28.22 -13.59 -1.18
CA ARG A 4 27.46 -12.44 -1.66
C ARG A 4 26.02 -12.59 -1.18
N SER A 5 25.51 -11.60 -0.42
CA SER A 5 24.12 -11.55 -0.02
C SER A 5 23.25 -11.54 -1.28
N ARG A 6 22.42 -12.57 -1.45
CA ARG A 6 21.44 -12.62 -2.55
C ARG A 6 20.39 -11.56 -2.26
N GLY A 7 20.20 -10.64 -3.20
CA GLY A 7 19.19 -9.59 -3.07
C GLY A 7 17.76 -10.15 -2.99
N LEU A 8 16.85 -9.40 -2.42
CA LEU A 8 15.41 -9.73 -2.33
C LEU A 8 14.81 -10.13 -3.71
N GLY A 9 15.28 -9.53 -4.79
CA GLY A 9 14.89 -9.89 -6.17
C GLY A 9 15.15 -11.34 -6.57
N ASP A 10 16.18 -12.00 -6.00
CA ASP A 10 16.46 -13.41 -6.30
C ASP A 10 15.48 -14.35 -5.58
N VAL A 11 14.93 -13.94 -4.44
CA VAL A 11 13.92 -14.71 -3.73
C VAL A 11 12.60 -14.69 -4.51
N TYR A 12 12.20 -13.53 -5.03
CA TYR A 12 11.00 -13.38 -5.86
C TYR A 12 11.10 -14.19 -7.18
N LYS A 13 12.22 -14.13 -7.87
CA LYS A 13 12.44 -14.88 -9.12
C LYS A 13 12.36 -16.39 -8.94
N ARG A 14 12.80 -16.93 -7.80
CA ARG A 14 12.72 -18.36 -7.52
C ARG A 14 11.30 -18.85 -7.25
N GLN A 15 10.46 -18.03 -6.62
CA GLN A 15 9.07 -18.41 -6.33
C GLN A 15 8.18 -18.47 -7.58
N VAL A 16 8.53 -17.75 -8.65
CA VAL A 16 7.79 -17.73 -9.92
C VAL A 16 8.09 -18.93 -10.82
N HIS A 17 9.22 -19.63 -10.62
CA HIS A 17 9.69 -20.68 -11.52
C HIS A 17 9.47 -22.14 -11.05
N ASP A 18 8.98 -22.34 -9.82
CA ASP A 18 8.78 -23.71 -9.28
C ASP A 18 7.31 -24.17 -9.36
N HIS A 19 6.70 -24.09 -10.52
CA HIS A 19 5.48 -24.85 -10.81
C HIS A 19 5.84 -26.04 -11.70
N PRO A 20 5.76 -27.30 -11.19
CA PRO A 20 5.87 -28.46 -12.05
C PRO A 20 4.64 -28.51 -12.96
N HIS A 21 4.88 -28.51 -14.26
CA HIS A 21 3.88 -28.86 -15.25
C HIS A 21 3.68 -30.37 -15.20
N ASP A 22 2.67 -30.83 -14.49
CA ASP A 22 2.12 -32.18 -14.68
C ASP A 22 0.98 -32.08 -15.69
N HIS A 23 1.27 -32.58 -16.89
CA HIS A 23 0.29 -32.92 -17.89
C HIS A 23 -0.15 -34.36 -17.66
N GLU A 24 -1.44 -34.54 -17.43
CA GLU A 24 -2.29 -35.58 -18.05
C GLU A 24 -3.62 -35.66 -17.32
N HIS A 25 -4.70 -35.29 -17.98
CA HIS A 25 -5.91 -36.11 -18.09
C HIS A 25 -6.95 -35.41 -18.97
N HIS A 26 -7.24 -36.10 -20.10
CA HIS A 26 -8.39 -35.85 -20.97
C HIS A 26 -9.69 -36.09 -20.19
N HIS A 27 -10.57 -35.09 -20.16
CA HIS A 27 -12.02 -35.29 -20.11
C HIS A 27 -12.70 -34.20 -20.92
N ASP A 28 -13.33 -34.65 -22.03
CA ASP A 28 -14.33 -33.90 -22.77
C ASP A 28 -15.49 -33.53 -21.84
N HIS A 29 -15.72 -32.26 -21.61
CA HIS A 29 -17.01 -31.71 -21.26
C HIS A 29 -17.18 -30.32 -21.88
N ASP A 30 -18.14 -30.28 -22.81
CA ASP A 30 -18.78 -29.14 -23.38
C ASP A 30 -19.31 -28.20 -22.26
N HIS A 31 -18.72 -27.01 -22.07
CA HIS A 31 -19.27 -25.96 -21.23
C HIS A 31 -19.10 -24.58 -21.84
N THR A 32 -20.26 -24.07 -22.19
CA THR A 32 -20.63 -22.69 -22.43
C THR A 32 -19.98 -21.68 -21.49
N GLY A 33 -19.27 -20.70 -22.07
CA GLY A 33 -19.15 -19.35 -21.56
C GLY A 33 -18.34 -19.17 -20.27
N GLU A 34 -17.05 -19.46 -20.27
CA GLU A 34 -16.15 -18.93 -19.25
C GLU A 34 -15.79 -17.48 -19.59
N HIS A 35 -16.32 -16.55 -18.83
CA HIS A 35 -15.81 -15.19 -18.77
C HIS A 35 -14.42 -15.24 -18.12
N HIS A 36 -13.38 -15.43 -18.90
CA HIS A 36 -12.02 -15.14 -18.49
C HIS A 36 -11.94 -13.64 -18.18
N HIS A 37 -11.96 -13.28 -16.91
CA HIS A 37 -11.50 -11.98 -16.47
C HIS A 37 -10.00 -11.92 -16.79
N HIS A 38 -9.66 -11.39 -17.96
CA HIS A 38 -8.31 -10.96 -18.24
C HIS A 38 -7.99 -9.86 -17.23
N HIS A 39 -7.23 -10.19 -16.18
CA HIS A 39 -6.58 -9.18 -15.36
C HIS A 39 -5.56 -8.49 -16.26
N GLU A 40 -5.96 -7.34 -16.82
CA GLU A 40 -5.03 -6.49 -17.55
C GLU A 40 -3.94 -6.02 -16.59
N HIS A 41 -2.75 -6.54 -16.76
CA HIS A 41 -1.56 -6.08 -16.05
C HIS A 41 -1.19 -4.70 -16.61
N ARG A 42 -1.49 -3.65 -15.85
CA ARG A 42 -1.15 -2.28 -16.23
C ARG A 42 0.20 -1.90 -15.66
N GLY A 43 1.02 -1.23 -16.47
CA GLY A 43 2.23 -0.58 -16.01
C GLY A 43 1.93 0.82 -15.44
N LEU A 44 2.96 1.45 -14.88
CA LEU A 44 2.85 2.80 -14.35
C LEU A 44 2.36 3.83 -15.38
N PRO A 45 2.85 3.84 -16.65
CA PRO A 45 2.40 4.81 -17.65
C PRO A 45 0.89 4.75 -17.93
N GLU A 46 0.30 3.56 -18.03
CA GLU A 46 -1.12 3.36 -18.28
C GLU A 46 -1.96 3.89 -17.11
N ILE A 47 -1.54 3.61 -15.87
CA ILE A 47 -2.22 4.09 -14.67
C ILE A 47 -2.15 5.61 -14.59
N LEU A 48 -0.99 6.22 -14.82
CA LEU A 48 -0.85 7.68 -14.85
C LEU A 48 -1.72 8.32 -15.94
N ALA A 49 -1.86 7.68 -17.11
CA ALA A 49 -2.75 8.16 -18.17
C ALA A 49 -4.22 8.15 -17.72
N ILE A 50 -4.66 7.09 -17.01
CA ILE A 50 -6.02 7.02 -16.44
C ILE A 50 -6.25 8.15 -15.43
N ILE A 51 -5.32 8.36 -14.49
CA ILE A 51 -5.41 9.40 -13.47
C ILE A 51 -5.47 10.80 -14.12
N ARG A 52 -4.65 11.04 -15.15
CA ARG A 52 -4.60 12.32 -15.87
C ARG A 52 -5.85 12.61 -16.69
N SER A 53 -6.51 11.58 -17.20
CA SER A 53 -7.77 11.72 -17.94
C SER A 53 -8.99 11.97 -17.04
N GLY A 54 -8.86 11.68 -15.73
CA GLY A 54 -9.92 11.91 -14.75
C GLY A 54 -10.13 13.39 -14.42
N GLY A 55 -11.36 13.73 -14.01
CA GLY A 55 -11.74 15.09 -13.59
C GLY A 55 -11.26 15.47 -12.17
N LEU A 56 -10.01 15.13 -11.82
CA LEU A 56 -9.44 15.38 -10.50
C LEU A 56 -8.95 16.83 -10.35
N THR A 57 -8.97 17.35 -9.14
CA THR A 57 -8.26 18.58 -8.79
C THR A 57 -6.75 18.41 -9.03
N PRO A 58 -5.99 19.49 -9.24
CA PRO A 58 -4.53 19.39 -9.37
C PRO A 58 -3.87 18.73 -8.16
N GLY A 59 -4.32 19.02 -6.94
CA GLY A 59 -3.79 18.43 -5.70
C GLY A 59 -4.05 16.94 -5.59
N ALA A 60 -5.30 16.51 -5.78
CA ALA A 60 -5.65 15.09 -5.75
C ALA A 60 -4.90 14.28 -6.84
N ARG A 61 -4.77 14.87 -8.06
CA ARG A 61 -4.02 14.25 -9.15
C ARG A 61 -2.55 14.07 -8.78
N ALA A 62 -1.90 15.13 -8.33
CA ALA A 62 -0.47 15.09 -7.96
C ALA A 62 -0.21 14.08 -6.84
N LEU A 63 -1.11 14.01 -5.85
CA LEU A 63 -0.99 13.05 -4.76
C LEU A 63 -1.17 11.61 -5.24
N ALA A 64 -2.18 11.33 -6.07
CA ALA A 64 -2.39 9.99 -6.63
C ALA A 64 -1.20 9.54 -7.47
N GLU A 65 -0.67 10.40 -8.35
CA GLU A 65 0.51 10.10 -9.16
C GLU A 65 1.73 9.81 -8.26
N ARG A 66 1.93 10.57 -7.18
CA ARG A 66 3.02 10.35 -6.21
C ARG A 66 2.90 9.00 -5.52
N ILE A 67 1.70 8.60 -5.09
CA ILE A 67 1.46 7.30 -4.44
C ILE A 67 1.82 6.16 -5.41
N PHE A 68 1.37 6.23 -6.66
CA PHE A 68 1.70 5.21 -7.66
C PHE A 68 3.19 5.17 -8.01
N GLN A 69 3.86 6.31 -8.03
CA GLN A 69 5.31 6.36 -8.23
C GLN A 69 6.06 5.62 -7.11
N ILE A 70 5.69 5.87 -5.85
CA ILE A 70 6.27 5.19 -4.68
C ILE A 70 6.04 3.67 -4.77
N LEU A 71 4.83 3.24 -5.13
CA LEU A 71 4.52 1.83 -5.33
C LEU A 71 5.36 1.21 -6.44
N ALA A 72 5.45 1.87 -7.59
CA ALA A 72 6.22 1.36 -8.73
C ALA A 72 7.71 1.18 -8.40
N GLU A 73 8.31 2.14 -7.70
CA GLU A 73 9.70 2.05 -7.25
C GLU A 73 9.92 0.90 -6.27
N ALA A 74 8.98 0.69 -5.36
CA ALA A 74 9.05 -0.40 -4.39
C ALA A 74 8.89 -1.78 -5.04
N GLU A 75 7.96 -1.92 -5.99
CA GLU A 75 7.74 -3.14 -6.75
C GLU A 75 8.92 -3.42 -7.71
N ALA A 76 9.43 -2.40 -8.41
CA ALA A 76 10.62 -2.52 -9.24
C ALA A 76 11.79 -3.13 -8.45
N LYS A 77 12.03 -2.61 -7.25
CA LYS A 77 13.08 -3.10 -6.35
C LYS A 77 12.78 -4.50 -5.82
N ALA A 78 11.53 -4.81 -5.49
CA ALA A 78 11.13 -6.13 -5.02
C ALA A 78 11.32 -7.20 -6.11
N HIS A 79 10.95 -6.89 -7.34
CA HIS A 79 11.09 -7.79 -8.49
C HIS A 79 12.48 -7.78 -9.12
N GLY A 80 13.32 -6.81 -8.82
CA GLY A 80 14.64 -6.63 -9.42
C GLY A 80 14.58 -6.30 -10.90
N VAL A 81 13.57 -5.53 -11.31
CA VAL A 81 13.37 -5.07 -12.70
C VAL A 81 13.49 -3.55 -12.79
N PRO A 82 13.81 -2.99 -13.97
CA PRO A 82 13.72 -1.54 -14.20
C PRO A 82 12.29 -1.02 -13.99
N LEU A 83 12.16 0.26 -13.63
CA LEU A 83 10.88 0.90 -13.32
C LEU A 83 9.89 0.87 -14.50
N ASP A 84 10.38 0.99 -15.71
CA ASP A 84 9.60 0.95 -16.96
C ASP A 84 9.10 -0.45 -17.33
N GLN A 85 9.61 -1.48 -16.66
CA GLN A 85 9.20 -2.88 -16.83
C GLN A 85 8.34 -3.41 -15.66
N VAL A 86 7.95 -2.52 -14.74
CA VAL A 86 7.05 -2.91 -13.65
C VAL A 86 5.64 -3.11 -14.17
N HIS A 87 5.12 -4.30 -13.92
CA HIS A 87 3.71 -4.61 -14.08
C HIS A 87 3.09 -4.83 -12.70
N PHE A 88 2.05 -4.10 -12.40
CA PHE A 88 1.34 -4.25 -11.14
C PHE A 88 0.44 -5.49 -11.20
N HIS A 89 0.80 -6.54 -10.49
CA HIS A 89 0.02 -7.77 -10.44
C HIS A 89 -1.22 -7.67 -9.55
N GLU A 90 -1.11 -6.92 -8.44
CA GLU A 90 -2.19 -6.74 -7.47
C GLU A 90 -2.69 -5.29 -7.44
N VAL A 91 -1.80 -4.31 -7.59
CA VAL A 91 -2.11 -2.88 -7.47
C VAL A 91 -2.58 -2.24 -8.78
N GLY A 92 -2.40 -2.90 -9.93
CA GLY A 92 -2.86 -2.43 -11.25
C GLY A 92 -4.35 -2.69 -11.54
N ALA A 93 -5.04 -3.38 -10.64
CA ALA A 93 -6.47 -3.62 -10.75
C ALA A 93 -7.28 -2.34 -10.52
N VAL A 94 -8.46 -2.26 -11.09
CA VAL A 94 -9.31 -1.05 -11.04
C VAL A 94 -9.65 -0.65 -9.60
N ASP A 95 -9.87 -1.61 -8.72
CA ASP A 95 -10.16 -1.38 -7.30
C ASP A 95 -9.01 -0.66 -6.59
N SER A 96 -7.77 -1.06 -6.81
CA SER A 96 -6.60 -0.39 -6.22
C SER A 96 -6.42 1.03 -6.76
N ILE A 97 -6.71 1.25 -8.05
CA ILE A 97 -6.68 2.60 -8.63
C ILE A 97 -7.75 3.48 -7.96
N VAL A 98 -8.96 2.94 -7.77
CA VAL A 98 -10.06 3.65 -7.11
C VAL A 98 -9.71 3.96 -5.66
N ASP A 99 -9.14 3.03 -4.90
CA ASP A 99 -8.75 3.22 -3.50
C ASP A 99 -7.71 4.36 -3.35
N ILE A 100 -6.68 4.36 -4.19
CA ILE A 100 -5.64 5.39 -4.16
C ILE A 100 -6.18 6.75 -4.58
N VAL A 101 -6.96 6.80 -5.65
CA VAL A 101 -7.57 8.05 -6.13
C VAL A 101 -8.57 8.60 -5.09
N ALA A 102 -9.39 7.74 -4.47
CA ALA A 102 -10.31 8.13 -3.41
C ALA A 102 -9.57 8.69 -2.20
N ALA A 103 -8.49 8.03 -1.76
CA ALA A 103 -7.65 8.55 -0.68
C ALA A 103 -7.07 9.93 -1.02
N ALA A 104 -6.55 10.09 -2.25
CA ALA A 104 -5.99 11.36 -2.72
C ALA A 104 -7.05 12.48 -2.76
N VAL A 105 -8.26 12.19 -3.25
CA VAL A 105 -9.37 13.16 -3.29
C VAL A 105 -9.80 13.54 -1.87
N CYS A 106 -9.92 12.57 -0.96
CA CYS A 106 -10.29 12.85 0.42
C CYS A 106 -9.25 13.74 1.12
N LEU A 107 -7.97 13.44 0.95
CA LEU A 107 -6.87 14.21 1.56
C LEU A 107 -6.74 15.60 0.98
N ASP A 108 -6.89 15.75 -0.33
CA ASP A 108 -6.91 17.06 -0.99
C ASP A 108 -8.10 17.93 -0.52
N ASN A 109 -9.26 17.32 -0.37
CA ASN A 109 -10.45 18.01 0.14
C ASN A 109 -10.34 18.41 1.62
N LEU A 110 -9.70 17.55 2.44
CA LEU A 110 -9.44 17.84 3.85
C LEU A 110 -8.37 18.91 4.05
N ALA A 111 -7.44 19.05 3.10
CA ALA A 111 -6.37 20.04 3.06
C ALA A 111 -5.67 20.22 4.43
N PRO A 112 -5.11 19.15 5.04
CA PRO A 112 -4.41 19.26 6.31
C PRO A 112 -3.11 20.04 6.15
N ASP A 113 -2.77 20.91 7.10
CA ASP A 113 -1.47 21.58 7.14
C ASP A 113 -0.36 20.57 7.44
N GLU A 114 -0.64 19.60 8.31
CA GLU A 114 0.29 18.55 8.69
C GLU A 114 -0.40 17.18 8.80
N VAL A 115 0.34 16.13 8.46
CA VAL A 115 -0.11 14.74 8.65
C VAL A 115 0.89 14.00 9.53
N ILE A 116 0.43 13.58 10.71
CA ILE A 116 1.25 12.88 11.68
C ILE A 116 0.95 11.38 11.60
N VAL A 117 2.00 10.58 11.35
CA VAL A 117 1.93 9.12 11.45
C VAL A 117 3.08 8.64 12.31
N THR A 118 2.77 8.19 13.52
CA THR A 118 3.77 7.80 14.53
C THR A 118 4.40 6.45 14.26
N GLY A 119 3.68 5.56 13.56
CA GLY A 119 4.15 4.24 13.17
C GLY A 119 3.04 3.44 12.51
N LEU A 120 3.44 2.41 11.79
CA LEU A 120 2.54 1.46 11.12
C LEU A 120 2.57 0.14 11.90
N SER A 121 1.44 -0.25 12.46
CA SER A 121 1.30 -1.54 13.14
C SER A 121 1.36 -2.66 12.12
N GLU A 122 2.34 -3.57 12.23
CA GLU A 122 2.56 -4.64 11.28
C GLU A 122 2.45 -6.00 11.95
N GLY A 123 1.90 -6.96 11.22
CA GLY A 123 1.77 -8.34 11.64
C GLY A 123 3.04 -9.16 11.42
N SER A 124 2.88 -10.47 11.41
CA SER A 124 3.95 -11.44 11.24
C SER A 124 3.48 -12.67 10.48
N GLY A 125 4.40 -13.60 10.21
CA GLY A 125 4.09 -14.85 9.52
C GLY A 125 4.14 -14.69 8.01
N PHE A 126 3.10 -15.18 7.31
CA PHE A 126 3.08 -15.25 5.85
C PHE A 126 1.73 -14.81 5.30
N VAL A 127 1.74 -14.24 4.09
CA VAL A 127 0.55 -13.90 3.32
C VAL A 127 0.59 -14.61 1.98
N ARG A 128 -0.56 -15.08 1.51
CA ARG A 128 -0.71 -15.65 0.17
C ARG A 128 -1.04 -14.53 -0.82
N CYS A 129 -0.21 -14.42 -1.85
CA CYS A 129 -0.41 -13.50 -2.96
C CYS A 129 -0.23 -14.24 -4.30
N GLN A 130 -0.25 -13.51 -5.43
CA GLN A 130 -0.01 -14.11 -6.76
C GLN A 130 1.38 -14.76 -6.87
N HIS A 131 2.35 -14.33 -6.07
CA HIS A 131 3.71 -14.89 -6.00
C HIS A 131 3.83 -16.08 -5.02
N GLY A 132 2.73 -16.60 -4.51
CA GLY A 132 2.72 -17.69 -3.52
C GLY A 132 2.68 -17.18 -2.09
N MET A 133 3.31 -17.94 -1.18
CA MET A 133 3.42 -17.58 0.25
C MET A 133 4.66 -16.73 0.47
N ILE A 134 4.48 -15.49 0.88
CA ILE A 134 5.60 -14.57 1.16
C ILE A 134 5.57 -14.12 2.63
N PRO A 135 6.74 -13.84 3.23
CA PRO A 135 6.81 -13.40 4.62
C PRO A 135 6.28 -11.98 4.79
N VAL A 136 5.73 -11.71 5.96
CA VAL A 136 5.28 -10.38 6.42
C VAL A 136 6.34 -9.79 7.34
N PRO A 137 6.74 -8.50 7.14
CA PRO A 137 6.31 -7.55 6.12
C PRO A 137 6.71 -7.97 4.71
N VAL A 138 5.83 -7.72 3.73
CA VAL A 138 6.13 -8.06 2.34
C VAL A 138 7.24 -7.17 1.77
N PRO A 139 8.03 -7.65 0.77
CA PRO A 139 9.20 -6.93 0.27
C PRO A 139 8.92 -5.50 -0.22
N ALA A 140 7.80 -5.26 -0.87
CA ALA A 140 7.42 -3.91 -1.32
C ALA A 140 7.20 -2.97 -0.13
N VAL A 141 6.56 -3.43 0.96
CA VAL A 141 6.40 -2.65 2.21
C VAL A 141 7.77 -2.30 2.79
N LEU A 142 8.69 -3.27 2.90
CA LEU A 142 10.03 -3.02 3.42
C LEU A 142 10.80 -2.00 2.56
N ASN A 143 10.64 -2.07 1.24
CA ASN A 143 11.26 -1.10 0.32
C ASN A 143 10.73 0.32 0.54
N ILE A 144 9.41 0.49 0.72
CA ILE A 144 8.78 1.78 1.01
C ILE A 144 9.24 2.32 2.37
N VAL A 145 9.16 1.47 3.39
CA VAL A 145 9.58 1.83 4.77
C VAL A 145 11.02 2.31 4.81
N GLN A 146 11.93 1.59 4.13
CA GLN A 146 13.33 1.95 4.05
C GLN A 146 13.56 3.26 3.30
N ALA A 147 12.89 3.44 2.14
CA ALA A 147 13.09 4.61 1.29
C ALA A 147 12.55 5.91 1.92
N HIS A 148 11.47 5.79 2.71
CA HIS A 148 10.77 6.95 3.28
C HIS A 148 10.91 7.09 4.79
N GLY A 149 11.76 6.28 5.44
CA GLY A 149 12.01 6.35 6.88
C GLY A 149 10.74 6.14 7.71
N LEU A 150 9.85 5.22 7.30
CA LEU A 150 8.66 4.91 8.07
C LEU A 150 9.01 3.98 9.24
N THR A 151 8.31 4.13 10.36
CA THR A 151 8.47 3.26 11.52
C THR A 151 7.45 2.12 11.45
N LEU A 152 7.92 0.86 11.50
CA LEU A 152 7.06 -0.31 11.72
C LEU A 152 7.00 -0.64 13.20
N VAL A 153 5.80 -0.92 13.69
CA VAL A 153 5.54 -1.38 15.06
C VAL A 153 5.06 -2.83 14.99
N PRO A 154 5.91 -3.81 15.32
CA PRO A 154 5.52 -5.21 15.30
C PRO A 154 4.37 -5.50 16.27
N THR A 155 3.39 -6.27 15.81
CA THR A 155 2.28 -6.77 16.62
C THR A 155 2.39 -8.29 16.79
N GLY A 156 1.60 -8.87 17.69
CA GLY A 156 1.50 -10.34 17.83
C GLY A 156 0.55 -10.99 16.80
N ILE A 157 -0.02 -10.20 15.87
CA ILE A 157 -1.04 -10.67 14.94
C ILE A 157 -0.39 -11.42 13.78
N GLN A 158 -0.96 -12.58 13.43
CA GLN A 158 -0.54 -13.34 12.26
C GLN A 158 -1.26 -12.80 11.02
N GLY A 159 -0.47 -12.36 10.02
CA GLY A 159 -0.94 -11.83 8.75
C GLY A 159 -0.40 -10.43 8.44
N GLU A 160 -0.70 -9.97 7.25
CA GLU A 160 -0.33 -8.66 6.73
C GLU A 160 -1.31 -7.61 7.22
N LEU A 161 -0.82 -6.62 7.95
CA LEU A 161 -1.59 -5.47 8.41
C LEU A 161 -1.25 -4.20 7.61
N VAL A 162 -0.02 -4.11 7.14
CA VAL A 162 0.45 -3.01 6.29
C VAL A 162 0.61 -3.54 4.87
N THR A 163 -0.26 -3.09 3.95
CA THR A 163 -0.15 -3.41 2.53
C THR A 163 0.79 -2.43 1.81
N PRO A 164 1.36 -2.78 0.65
CA PRO A 164 2.13 -1.83 -0.15
C PRO A 164 1.37 -0.54 -0.44
N THR A 165 0.08 -0.64 -0.80
CA THR A 165 -0.79 0.53 -1.03
C THR A 165 -0.90 1.42 0.21
N GLY A 166 -1.15 0.84 1.38
CA GLY A 166 -1.25 1.58 2.63
C GLY A 166 0.07 2.27 3.00
N ALA A 167 1.19 1.55 2.88
CA ALA A 167 2.52 2.11 3.11
C ALA A 167 2.84 3.27 2.16
N ALA A 168 2.49 3.14 0.87
CA ALA A 168 2.74 4.18 -0.14
C ALA A 168 1.88 5.43 0.11
N ILE A 169 0.62 5.28 0.51
CA ILE A 169 -0.23 6.40 0.91
C ILE A 169 0.42 7.15 2.08
N VAL A 170 0.81 6.44 3.16
CA VAL A 170 1.46 7.05 4.31
C VAL A 170 2.77 7.73 3.92
N ALA A 171 3.60 7.09 3.10
CA ALA A 171 4.86 7.67 2.61
C ALA A 171 4.65 8.96 1.80
N ALA A 172 3.54 9.04 1.06
CA ALA A 172 3.22 10.22 0.26
C ALA A 172 2.73 11.41 1.09
N ILE A 173 2.04 11.16 2.22
CA ILE A 173 1.33 12.21 2.95
C ILE A 173 1.96 12.60 4.28
N ARG A 174 2.74 11.71 4.93
CA ARG A 174 3.33 11.97 6.24
C ARG A 174 4.27 13.17 6.20
N THR A 175 4.02 14.14 7.08
CA THR A 175 4.88 15.32 7.28
C THR A 175 5.65 15.22 8.61
N LYS A 176 5.05 14.59 9.64
CA LYS A 176 5.64 14.40 10.97
C LYS A 176 5.43 12.99 11.50
N GLU A 177 6.27 12.57 12.43
CA GLU A 177 6.19 11.26 13.09
C GLU A 177 5.93 11.33 14.60
N THR A 178 5.93 12.53 15.16
CA THR A 178 5.70 12.75 16.58
C THR A 178 4.46 13.58 16.84
N LEU A 179 3.68 13.17 17.82
CA LEU A 179 2.52 13.94 18.28
C LEU A 179 2.98 15.20 19.02
N PRO A 180 2.19 16.28 18.94
CA PRO A 180 2.37 17.44 19.82
C PRO A 180 2.14 17.04 21.28
N ALA A 181 2.74 17.80 22.20
CA ALA A 181 2.64 17.53 23.64
C ALA A 181 1.19 17.61 24.16
N SER A 182 0.35 18.47 23.54
CA SER A 182 -1.07 18.58 23.81
C SER A 182 -1.83 18.90 22.53
N PHE A 183 -3.07 18.42 22.45
CA PHE A 183 -3.95 18.69 21.31
C PHE A 183 -5.40 18.49 21.68
N LYS A 184 -6.29 19.13 20.94
CA LYS A 184 -7.74 18.86 20.96
C LYS A 184 -8.12 18.01 19.76
N CYS A 185 -8.78 16.87 19.98
CA CYS A 185 -9.33 16.07 18.89
C CYS A 185 -10.72 16.62 18.54
N THR A 186 -10.87 17.17 17.34
CA THR A 186 -12.11 17.81 16.88
C THR A 186 -12.99 16.89 16.05
N ARG A 187 -12.40 15.94 15.32
CA ARG A 187 -13.12 14.94 14.52
C ARG A 187 -12.36 13.62 14.51
N THR A 188 -13.11 12.53 14.33
CA THR A 188 -12.56 11.18 14.18
C THR A 188 -13.25 10.46 13.05
N GLY A 189 -12.48 9.79 12.20
CA GLY A 189 -12.95 8.86 11.17
C GLY A 189 -12.40 7.47 11.42
N LEU A 190 -13.20 6.44 11.16
CA LEU A 190 -12.83 5.04 11.27
C LEU A 190 -13.07 4.34 9.95
N GLY A 191 -12.08 3.58 9.48
CA GLY A 191 -12.18 2.68 8.35
C GLY A 191 -11.95 1.24 8.81
N ALA A 192 -12.86 0.32 8.50
CA ALA A 192 -12.74 -1.08 8.86
C ALA A 192 -12.19 -1.90 7.70
N GLY A 193 -11.19 -2.74 7.99
CA GLY A 193 -10.70 -3.74 7.05
C GLY A 193 -11.66 -4.94 6.92
N LYS A 194 -11.58 -5.67 5.82
CA LYS A 194 -12.41 -6.86 5.57
C LYS A 194 -11.90 -8.11 6.28
N ARG A 195 -10.61 -8.15 6.62
CA ARG A 195 -9.99 -9.31 7.28
C ARG A 195 -10.37 -9.33 8.76
N THR A 196 -10.66 -10.51 9.29
CA THR A 196 -10.96 -10.73 10.70
C THR A 196 -9.71 -11.20 11.41
N TYR A 197 -9.35 -10.52 12.48
CA TYR A 197 -8.26 -10.87 13.39
C TYR A 197 -8.82 -11.01 14.82
N GLU A 198 -7.97 -11.35 15.78
CA GLU A 198 -8.34 -11.37 17.20
C GLU A 198 -8.74 -9.98 17.71
N ARG A 199 -8.23 -8.93 17.06
CA ARG A 199 -8.57 -7.53 17.29
C ARG A 199 -9.22 -6.92 16.06
N PRO A 200 -10.05 -5.87 16.19
CA PRO A 200 -10.63 -5.18 15.06
C PRO A 200 -9.54 -4.62 14.13
N SER A 201 -9.65 -4.88 12.83
CA SER A 201 -8.79 -4.27 11.80
C SER A 201 -9.35 -2.89 11.46
N LEU A 202 -8.83 -1.85 12.13
CA LEU A 202 -9.33 -0.48 11.98
C LEU A 202 -8.20 0.47 11.62
N LEU A 203 -8.49 1.38 10.70
CA LEU A 203 -7.73 2.60 10.47
C LEU A 203 -8.46 3.76 11.12
N ARG A 204 -7.80 4.50 12.00
CA ARG A 204 -8.36 5.68 12.64
C ARG A 204 -7.65 6.94 12.16
N ALA A 205 -8.42 7.90 11.69
CA ALA A 205 -7.96 9.24 11.38
C ALA A 205 -8.56 10.22 12.39
N MET A 206 -7.74 11.10 12.94
CA MET A 206 -8.16 12.14 13.88
C MET A 206 -7.75 13.50 13.37
N MET A 207 -8.65 14.46 13.41
CA MET A 207 -8.36 15.88 13.22
C MET A 207 -7.99 16.48 14.57
N LEU A 208 -6.79 17.06 14.63
CA LEU A 208 -6.24 17.63 15.83
C LEU A 208 -6.08 19.14 15.68
N GLU A 209 -6.34 19.87 16.74
CA GLU A 209 -6.00 21.29 16.87
C GLU A 209 -4.98 21.46 17.99
N THR A 210 -3.94 22.23 17.73
CA THR A 210 -2.92 22.60 18.75
C THR A 210 -3.03 24.06 19.12
N GLU A 211 -2.64 24.38 20.34
CA GLU A 211 -2.67 25.78 20.83
C GLU A 211 -1.38 26.56 20.50
N GLU A 212 -0.44 25.94 19.80
CA GLU A 212 0.93 26.45 19.63
C GLU A 212 1.12 27.55 18.57
N ASN A 213 0.06 28.03 17.92
CA ASN A 213 0.17 29.25 17.11
C ASN A 213 -1.18 29.98 17.03
N ASP A 214 -1.16 31.30 17.14
CA ASP A 214 -2.31 32.21 16.91
C ASP A 214 -2.88 32.16 15.48
N GLU A 215 -2.29 31.37 14.60
CA GLU A 215 -2.80 30.96 13.29
C GLU A 215 -3.29 29.52 13.40
N LYS A 216 -4.57 29.29 13.09
CA LYS A 216 -5.26 27.99 13.20
C LYS A 216 -4.62 26.97 12.26
N ASP A 217 -3.63 26.23 12.76
CA ASP A 217 -3.08 25.07 12.06
C ASP A 217 -3.99 23.85 12.25
N THR A 218 -4.49 23.29 11.15
CA THR A 218 -5.28 22.06 11.18
C THR A 218 -4.37 20.87 10.98
N ILE A 219 -4.17 20.09 12.04
CA ILE A 219 -3.30 18.91 12.02
C ILE A 219 -4.16 17.65 11.91
N TRP A 220 -3.76 16.75 11.01
CA TRP A 220 -4.35 15.42 10.88
C TRP A 220 -3.42 14.35 11.45
N LYS A 221 -3.92 13.58 12.42
CA LYS A 221 -3.28 12.34 12.84
C LYS A 221 -3.93 11.15 12.13
N LEU A 222 -3.16 10.45 11.32
CA LEU A 222 -3.50 9.11 10.86
C LEU A 222 -2.87 8.10 11.84
N GLU A 223 -3.69 7.35 12.53
CA GLU A 223 -3.24 6.30 13.43
C GLU A 223 -3.79 4.96 12.98
N CYS A 224 -2.89 4.04 12.67
CA CYS A 224 -3.22 2.65 12.44
C CYS A 224 -3.05 1.93 13.78
N ASN A 225 -4.10 1.94 14.60
CA ASN A 225 -4.15 1.15 15.82
C ASN A 225 -5.07 -0.03 15.61
N ILE A 226 -4.48 -1.19 15.75
CA ILE A 226 -5.21 -2.42 15.96
C ILE A 226 -5.22 -2.63 17.47
N ASP A 227 -6.20 -2.06 18.13
CA ASP A 227 -6.49 -2.31 19.54
C ASP A 227 -7.34 -3.57 19.70
#